data_e6da8d5d7d00426e620f98c218821753
#
_entry.id   e6da8d5d7d00426e620f98c218821753
#
_cell.length_a   1.000
_cell.length_b   1.000
_cell.length_c   1.000
_cell.angle_alpha   90.00
_cell.angle_beta   90.00
_cell.angle_gamma   90.00
#
_symmetry.space_group_name_H-M   'P 1'
#
loop_
_entity.id
_entity.type
_entity.pdbx_description
1 polymer ?
#
loop_
_entity_poly.entity_id
_entity_poly.type
_entity_poly.pdbx_seq_one_letter_code
_entity_poly.pdbx_strand_id
1 'polypeptide(L)' 'MKVIIAAAGTGGHINPGLAIANKIKEEEKDSEIIFIGTTRGLENDLVPRAGYKLKTIEAYGLSKKI' A
#
# COMPACT_ATOMS: atom_id res chain seq x y z
N MET A 1 -5.06 2.63 -15.65
CA MET A 1 -4.95 3.60 -14.55
C MET A 1 -3.78 3.25 -13.65
N LYS A 2 -3.02 4.22 -13.23
CA LYS A 2 -1.96 4.02 -12.24
C LYS A 2 -2.40 4.63 -10.93
N VAL A 3 -2.30 3.84 -9.86
CA VAL A 3 -2.77 4.24 -8.55
C VAL A 3 -1.70 3.98 -7.50
N ILE A 4 -1.49 4.94 -6.62
CA ILE A 4 -0.59 4.78 -5.49
C ILE A 4 -1.43 4.85 -4.22
N ILE A 5 -1.30 3.85 -3.38
CA ILE A 5 -2.03 3.79 -2.12
C ILE A 5 -1.03 3.79 -0.97
N ALA A 6 -1.13 4.80 -0.12
CA ALA A 6 -0.28 4.88 1.07
C ALA A 6 -0.97 4.12 2.20
N ALA A 7 -0.33 3.08 2.69
CA ALA A 7 -0.90 2.26 3.74
C ALA A 7 0.23 1.77 4.64
N ALA A 8 0.20 2.16 5.88
CA ALA A 8 1.29 1.84 6.80
C ALA A 8 0.76 1.48 8.18
N GLY A 9 1.48 0.61 8.84
CA GLY A 9 1.29 0.32 10.26
C GLY A 9 0.34 -0.81 10.55
N THR A 10 -0.94 -0.52 10.71
CA THR A 10 -1.91 -1.49 11.21
C THR A 10 -2.89 -1.96 10.13
N GLY A 11 -3.55 -3.09 10.41
CA GLY A 11 -4.58 -3.59 9.52
C GLY A 11 -5.72 -2.62 9.32
N GLY A 12 -5.93 -1.71 10.29
CA GLY A 12 -6.97 -0.70 10.18
C GLY A 12 -6.79 0.24 9.01
N HIS A 13 -5.55 0.46 8.57
CA HIS A 13 -5.27 1.29 7.40
C HIS A 13 -5.06 0.45 6.15
N ILE A 14 -4.50 -0.74 6.30
CA ILE A 14 -4.13 -1.59 5.17
C ILE A 14 -5.34 -2.25 4.53
N ASN A 15 -6.25 -2.79 5.33
CA ASN A 15 -7.40 -3.51 4.80
C ASN A 15 -8.33 -2.63 3.96
N PRO A 16 -8.67 -1.39 4.37
CA PRO A 16 -9.44 -0.52 3.49
C PRO A 16 -8.71 -0.21 2.18
N GLY A 17 -7.37 -0.05 2.23
CA GLY A 17 -6.58 0.17 1.03
C GLY A 17 -6.65 -1.01 0.08
N LEU A 18 -6.58 -2.23 0.61
CA LEU A 18 -6.69 -3.44 -0.20
C LEU A 18 -8.07 -3.56 -0.82
N ALA A 19 -9.12 -3.19 -0.09
CA ALA A 19 -10.47 -3.22 -0.62
C ALA A 19 -10.64 -2.25 -1.80
N ILE A 20 -10.05 -1.06 -1.67
CA ILE A 20 -10.07 -0.08 -2.75
C ILE A 20 -9.30 -0.61 -3.96
N ALA A 21 -8.12 -1.18 -3.73
CA ALA A 21 -7.30 -1.73 -4.80
C ALA A 21 -8.03 -2.85 -5.54
N ASN A 22 -8.68 -3.74 -4.80
CA ASN A 22 -9.43 -4.83 -5.41
C ASN A 22 -10.58 -4.30 -6.26
N LYS A 23 -11.25 -3.27 -5.80
CA LYS A 23 -12.35 -2.67 -6.56
C LYS A 23 -11.85 -2.03 -7.86
N ILE A 24 -10.73 -1.34 -7.80
CA ILE A 24 -10.14 -0.73 -8.98
C ILE A 24 -9.75 -1.81 -10.00
N LYS A 25 -9.12 -2.88 -9.55
CA LYS A 25 -8.73 -3.98 -10.42
C LYS A 25 -9.91 -4.68 -11.05
N GLU A 26 -11.01 -4.77 -10.30
CA GLU A 26 -12.22 -5.37 -10.79
C GLU A 26 -12.82 -4.56 -11.94
N GLU A 27 -12.80 -3.24 -11.81
CA GLU A 27 -13.40 -2.36 -12.81
C GLU A 27 -12.46 -2.03 -13.97
N GLU A 28 -11.15 -1.98 -13.70
CA GLU A 28 -10.15 -1.69 -14.74
C GLU A 28 -8.98 -2.67 -14.60
N LYS A 29 -9.06 -3.78 -15.27
CA LYS A 29 -8.10 -4.87 -15.12
C LYS A 29 -6.66 -4.50 -15.46
N ASP A 30 -6.48 -3.50 -16.29
CA ASP A 30 -5.15 -3.07 -16.70
C ASP A 30 -4.53 -2.06 -15.74
N SER A 31 -5.18 -1.77 -14.64
CA SER A 31 -4.66 -0.82 -13.67
C SER A 31 -3.39 -1.32 -13.01
N GLU A 32 -2.46 -0.41 -12.83
CA GLU A 32 -1.24 -0.67 -12.07
C GLU A 32 -1.41 -0.04 -10.69
N ILE A 33 -1.32 -0.86 -9.66
CA ILE A 33 -1.53 -0.40 -8.28
C ILE A 33 -0.27 -0.67 -7.49
N ILE A 34 0.25 0.36 -6.85
CA ILE A 34 1.45 0.27 -6.03
C ILE A 34 1.12 0.78 -4.64
N PHE A 35 1.45 -0.01 -3.63
CA PHE A 35 1.31 0.40 -2.24
C PHE A 35 2.63 0.99 -1.75
N ILE A 36 2.54 2.02 -0.93
CA ILE A 36 3.70 2.60 -0.27
C ILE A 36 3.49 2.47 1.23
N GLY A 37 4.47 1.92 1.91
CA GLY A 37 4.41 1.72 3.35
C GLY A 37 5.78 1.84 3.98
N THR A 38 5.86 1.47 5.25
CA THR A 38 7.13 1.49 5.98
C THR A 38 7.77 0.11 5.95
N THR A 39 8.99 0.02 6.45
CA THR A 39 9.70 -1.26 6.48
C THR A 39 9.29 -2.14 7.67
N ARG A 40 8.42 -1.65 8.57
CA ARG A 40 8.09 -2.34 9.81
C ARG A 40 6.65 -2.73 10.01
N GLY A 41 5.74 -2.23 9.20
CA GLY A 41 4.31 -2.45 9.43
C GLY A 41 3.80 -3.75 8.85
N LEU A 42 2.54 -4.04 9.13
CA LEU A 42 1.86 -5.23 8.62
C LEU A 42 1.72 -5.23 7.10
N GLU A 43 1.87 -4.07 6.47
CA GLU A 43 1.79 -3.97 5.02
C GLU A 43 2.85 -4.84 4.35
N ASN A 44 3.98 -5.08 5.02
CA ASN A 44 5.04 -5.92 4.47
C ASN A 44 4.62 -7.39 4.30
N ASP A 45 3.58 -7.79 4.99
CA ASP A 45 3.01 -9.12 4.84
C ASP A 45 1.72 -9.08 4.02
N LEU A 46 0.82 -8.17 4.38
CA LEU A 46 -0.53 -8.16 3.82
C LEU A 46 -0.58 -7.73 2.35
N VAL A 47 0.23 -6.76 1.96
CA VAL A 47 0.18 -6.23 0.60
C VAL A 47 0.73 -7.25 -0.42
N PRO A 48 1.94 -7.80 -0.22
CA PRO A 48 2.44 -8.83 -1.14
C PRO A 48 1.56 -10.07 -1.16
N ARG A 49 1.02 -10.45 -0.01
CA ARG A 49 0.15 -11.63 0.08
C ARG A 49 -1.12 -11.45 -0.74
N ALA A 50 -1.60 -10.21 -0.84
CA ALA A 50 -2.77 -9.91 -1.66
C ALA A 50 -2.44 -9.79 -3.14
N GLY A 51 -1.17 -9.88 -3.51
CA GLY A 51 -0.75 -9.85 -4.91
C GLY A 51 -0.40 -8.47 -5.44
N TYR A 52 -0.20 -7.50 -4.57
CA TYR A 52 0.14 -6.13 -4.97
C TYR A 52 1.61 -5.82 -4.72
N LYS A 53 2.12 -4.85 -5.47
CA LYS A 53 3.48 -4.36 -5.27
C LYS A 53 3.53 -3.44 -4.07
N LEU A 54 4.59 -3.57 -3.28
CA LEU A 54 4.81 -2.70 -2.13
C LEU A 54 6.17 -2.05 -2.25
N LYS A 55 6.22 -0.73 -2.12
CA LYS A 55 7.46 0.02 -1.98
C LYS A 55 7.50 0.61 -0.59
N THR A 56 8.65 0.51 0.05
CA THR A 56 8.79 0.97 1.42
C THR A 56 9.67 2.20 1.52
N ILE A 57 9.36 3.04 2.50
CA ILE A 57 10.16 4.23 2.81
C ILE A 57 10.42 4.27 4.31
N GLU A 58 11.45 5.01 4.68
CA GLU A 58 11.74 5.21 6.10
C GLU A 58 11.05 6.48 6.56
N ALA A 59 9.86 6.32 7.11
CA ALA A 59 9.04 7.45 7.50
C ALA A 59 9.68 8.34 8.55
N TYR A 60 10.45 7.75 9.48
CA TYR A 60 11.09 8.56 10.49
C TYR A 60 12.12 9.51 9.90
N GLY A 61 12.76 9.12 8.80
CA GLY A 61 13.69 9.99 8.10
C GLY A 61 13.02 11.20 7.52
N LEU A 62 11.82 11.03 7.01
CA LEU A 62 11.02 12.13 6.50
C LEU A 62 10.60 13.07 7.62
N SER A 63 10.21 12.52 8.75
CA SER A 63 9.81 13.32 9.90
C SER A 63 10.92 14.20 10.41
N LYS A 64 12.14 13.72 10.37
CA LYS A 64 13.30 14.49 10.85
C LYS A 64 13.59 15.71 10.00
N LYS A 65 13.20 15.69 8.76
CA LYS A 65 13.47 16.81 7.86
C LYS A 65 12.43 17.90 7.92
N ILE A 66 11.35 17.62 8.56
CA ILE A 66 10.28 18.57 8.76
C ILE A 66 10.47 19.30 10.07
#